data_f4c1f27ee3e153f5049d0d3285ae51d5
#
_entry.id   f4c1f27ee3e153f5049d0d3285ae51d5
#
_cell.length_a   1.000
_cell.length_b   1.000
_cell.length_c   1.000
_cell.angle_alpha   90.00
_cell.angle_beta   90.00
_cell.angle_gamma   90.00
#
_symmetry.space_group_name_H-M   'P 1'
#
loop_
_entity.id
_entity.type
_entity.pdbx_description
1 polymer ?
#
loop_
_entity_poly.entity_id
_entity_poly.type
_entity_poly.pdbx_seq_one_letter_code
_entity_poly.pdbx_strand_id
1 'polypeptide(L)'
;MPGCCDPIDYRRLFSRKSAARDLRRYREHGLTGTSLELVKLAGDVHGVSVLDVGGGIGAIELALLRAGAARATSVEISDEYEEEAEKLLAEHGYSGCVDRNVGDFVADAGTIEEHDVVVLHRVVCCYPDVDALVGEAAAHARRLLLLTYPQDRWYIRSGVRGINVFLALSRCGFRTYAHPVERILAAAAAHGLTPVARKRHGALWESASLSRAGSR
;
A
#
# COMPACT_ATOMS: atom_id res chain seq x y z
N MET A 1 14.36 2.55 19.05
CA MET A 1 15.33 2.35 17.95
C MET A 1 15.04 3.44 16.95
N PRO A 2 16.04 4.11 16.31
CA PRO A 2 15.74 5.01 15.22
C PRO A 2 14.96 4.19 14.18
N GLY A 3 13.89 4.79 13.64
CA GLY A 3 12.94 4.11 12.76
C GLY A 3 13.64 3.38 11.62
N CYS A 4 13.16 2.20 11.31
CA CYS A 4 13.69 1.30 10.28
C CYS A 4 13.70 1.91 8.88
N CYS A 5 13.01 3.04 8.73
CA CYS A 5 12.79 3.74 7.46
C CYS A 5 13.18 5.20 7.64
N ASP A 6 14.35 5.59 7.14
CA ASP A 6 14.72 7.01 7.09
C ASP A 6 13.89 7.69 5.98
N PRO A 7 13.02 8.67 6.29
CA PRO A 7 12.23 9.39 5.29
C PRO A 7 13.07 10.00 4.17
N ILE A 8 14.33 10.38 4.44
CA ILE A 8 15.25 10.95 3.44
C ILE A 8 15.55 9.95 2.31
N ASP A 9 15.74 8.68 2.65
CA ASP A 9 16.01 7.64 1.65
C ASP A 9 14.78 7.31 0.79
N TYR A 10 13.59 7.40 1.37
CA TYR A 10 12.33 7.23 0.63
C TYR A 10 12.11 8.40 -0.34
N ARG A 11 12.32 9.66 0.07
CA ARG A 11 12.17 10.86 -0.79
C ARG A 11 13.04 10.82 -2.04
N ARG A 12 14.20 10.14 -2.01
CA ARG A 12 15.06 9.99 -3.19
C ARG A 12 14.40 9.18 -4.32
N LEU A 13 13.64 8.16 -3.97
CA LEU A 13 12.93 7.29 -4.92
C LEU A 13 11.50 7.76 -5.17
N PHE A 14 10.81 8.15 -4.10
CA PHE A 14 9.44 8.65 -4.08
C PHE A 14 9.47 10.18 -4.05
N SER A 15 10.00 10.78 -5.12
CA SER A 15 10.18 12.23 -5.28
C SER A 15 8.98 12.88 -5.97
N ARG A 16 8.90 14.22 -5.95
CA ARG A 16 7.91 15.00 -6.73
C ARG A 16 7.87 14.62 -8.20
N LYS A 17 9.03 14.32 -8.81
CA LYS A 17 9.08 13.86 -10.21
C LYS A 17 8.39 12.50 -10.39
N SER A 18 8.51 11.62 -9.40
CA SER A 18 7.82 10.33 -9.39
C SER A 18 6.32 10.53 -9.21
N ALA A 19 5.89 11.37 -8.27
CA ALA A 19 4.50 11.71 -8.03
C ALA A 19 3.84 12.33 -9.29
N ALA A 20 4.47 13.33 -9.90
CA ALA A 20 3.97 13.96 -11.12
C ALA A 20 3.89 12.97 -12.31
N ARG A 21 4.84 12.04 -12.43
CA ARG A 21 4.79 10.96 -13.43
C ARG A 21 3.62 10.02 -13.16
N ASP A 22 3.41 9.65 -11.91
CA ASP A 22 2.35 8.73 -11.53
C ASP A 22 0.98 9.36 -11.72
N LEU A 23 0.80 10.66 -11.40
CA LEU A 23 -0.42 11.40 -11.70
C LEU A 23 -0.70 11.48 -13.20
N ARG A 24 0.31 11.82 -14.01
CA ARG A 24 0.16 11.83 -15.48
C ARG A 24 -0.27 10.47 -16.01
N ARG A 25 0.40 9.40 -15.56
CA ARG A 25 0.07 8.03 -15.95
C ARG A 25 -1.35 7.64 -15.56
N TYR A 26 -1.79 8.05 -14.37
CA TYR A 26 -3.15 7.81 -13.93
C TYR A 26 -4.17 8.56 -14.80
N ARG A 27 -3.91 9.83 -15.16
CA ARG A 27 -4.78 10.61 -16.07
C ARG A 27 -4.88 9.99 -17.46
N GLU A 28 -3.80 9.40 -17.96
CA GLU A 28 -3.75 8.78 -19.29
C GLU A 28 -4.41 7.39 -19.32
N HIS A 29 -4.27 6.59 -18.27
CA HIS A 29 -4.62 5.18 -18.29
C HIS A 29 -5.54 4.71 -17.18
N GLY A 30 -5.80 5.54 -16.16
CA GLY A 30 -6.51 5.14 -14.95
C GLY A 30 -5.74 4.10 -14.13
N LEU A 31 -6.49 3.36 -13.31
CA LEU A 31 -5.94 2.21 -12.60
C LEU A 31 -5.67 1.05 -13.56
N THR A 32 -4.51 0.43 -13.42
CA THR A 32 -4.10 -0.72 -14.26
C THR A 32 -3.44 -1.83 -13.44
N GLY A 33 -3.44 -3.05 -13.98
CA GLY A 33 -2.70 -4.17 -13.36
C GLY A 33 -3.12 -4.43 -11.91
N THR A 34 -2.15 -4.38 -11.00
CA THR A 34 -2.37 -4.70 -9.58
C THR A 34 -3.27 -3.70 -8.85
N SER A 35 -3.22 -2.41 -9.17
CA SER A 35 -4.08 -1.41 -8.53
C SER A 35 -5.56 -1.59 -8.90
N LEU A 36 -5.85 -1.84 -10.18
CA LEU A 36 -7.21 -2.15 -10.63
C LEU A 36 -7.72 -3.46 -10.00
N GLU A 37 -6.84 -4.44 -9.83
CA GLU A 37 -7.22 -5.71 -9.23
C GLU A 37 -7.57 -5.57 -7.75
N LEU A 38 -6.83 -4.76 -6.97
CA LEU A 38 -7.17 -4.51 -5.57
C LEU A 38 -8.56 -3.88 -5.43
N VAL A 39 -8.91 -2.91 -6.28
CA VAL A 39 -10.25 -2.32 -6.27
C VAL A 39 -11.33 -3.37 -6.59
N LYS A 40 -11.07 -4.29 -7.53
CA LYS A 40 -12.00 -5.41 -7.81
C LYS A 40 -12.12 -6.37 -6.63
N LEU A 41 -11.01 -6.67 -5.95
CA LEU A 41 -10.97 -7.56 -4.79
C LEU A 41 -11.62 -6.94 -3.54
N ALA A 42 -11.76 -5.61 -3.48
CA ALA A 42 -12.47 -4.92 -2.42
C ALA A 42 -13.97 -5.28 -2.38
N GLY A 43 -14.55 -5.63 -3.54
CA GLY A 43 -15.96 -5.96 -3.66
C GLY A 43 -16.88 -4.78 -3.40
N ASP A 44 -17.95 -4.99 -2.66
CA ASP A 44 -18.85 -3.90 -2.25
C ASP A 44 -18.19 -3.07 -1.14
N VAL A 45 -18.01 -1.79 -1.44
CA VAL A 45 -17.39 -0.80 -0.53
C VAL A 45 -18.36 0.33 -0.17
N HIS A 46 -19.66 0.18 -0.44
CA HIS A 46 -20.62 1.21 -0.13
C HIS A 46 -20.68 1.49 1.39
N GLY A 47 -20.49 2.76 1.74
CA GLY A 47 -20.54 3.22 3.14
C GLY A 47 -19.36 2.82 4.03
N VAL A 48 -18.34 2.11 3.50
CA VAL A 48 -17.19 1.68 4.30
C VAL A 48 -16.12 2.76 4.45
N SER A 49 -15.32 2.64 5.51
CA SER A 49 -14.10 3.42 5.71
C SER A 49 -12.88 2.69 5.13
N VAL A 50 -11.96 3.44 4.52
CA VAL A 50 -10.75 2.92 3.87
C VAL A 50 -9.50 3.50 4.50
N LEU A 51 -8.49 2.67 4.77
CA LEU A 51 -7.13 3.10 5.11
C LEU A 51 -6.20 2.69 3.97
N ASP A 52 -5.58 3.65 3.31
CA ASP A 52 -4.59 3.40 2.23
C ASP A 52 -3.19 3.72 2.75
N VAL A 53 -2.39 2.68 3.01
CA VAL A 53 -1.03 2.81 3.51
C VAL A 53 -0.03 2.80 2.35
N GLY A 54 0.73 3.89 2.22
CA GLY A 54 1.61 4.11 1.07
C GLY A 54 0.84 4.34 -0.22
N GLY A 55 -0.29 5.08 -0.13
CA GLY A 55 -1.22 5.31 -1.24
C GLY A 55 -0.66 6.16 -2.39
N GLY A 56 0.48 6.81 -2.19
CA GLY A 56 1.11 7.68 -3.17
C GLY A 56 0.18 8.83 -3.57
N ILE A 57 -0.15 8.92 -4.87
CA ILE A 57 -1.10 9.93 -5.38
C ILE A 57 -2.56 9.69 -5.00
N GLY A 58 -2.89 8.66 -4.23
CA GLY A 58 -4.25 8.38 -3.79
C GLY A 58 -5.18 7.77 -4.84
N ALA A 59 -4.63 7.13 -5.86
CA ALA A 59 -5.44 6.62 -6.98
C ALA A 59 -6.39 5.47 -6.59
N ILE A 60 -5.99 4.60 -5.64
CA ILE A 60 -6.82 3.50 -5.16
C ILE A 60 -7.90 4.02 -4.21
N GLU A 61 -7.54 4.88 -3.25
CA GLU A 61 -8.51 5.51 -2.34
C GLU A 61 -9.58 6.28 -3.11
N LEU A 62 -9.19 7.06 -4.13
CA LEU A 62 -10.12 7.75 -5.02
C LEU A 62 -11.07 6.77 -5.73
N ALA A 63 -10.55 5.66 -6.25
CA ALA A 63 -11.38 4.66 -6.91
C ALA A 63 -12.38 4.00 -5.96
N LEU A 64 -11.98 3.73 -4.71
CA LEU A 64 -12.87 3.17 -3.69
C LEU A 64 -13.93 4.19 -3.24
N LEU A 65 -13.57 5.47 -3.08
CA LEU A 65 -14.53 6.56 -2.82
C LEU A 65 -15.55 6.69 -3.96
N ARG A 66 -15.12 6.63 -5.21
CA ARG A 66 -16.01 6.63 -6.37
C ARG A 66 -16.91 5.40 -6.45
N ALA A 67 -16.49 4.29 -5.88
CA ALA A 67 -17.28 3.05 -5.74
C ALA A 67 -18.24 3.08 -4.54
N GLY A 68 -18.27 4.17 -3.76
CA GLY A 68 -19.22 4.39 -2.68
C GLY A 68 -18.66 4.31 -1.27
N ALA A 69 -17.34 4.19 -1.09
CA ALA A 69 -16.73 4.31 0.25
C ALA A 69 -17.07 5.67 0.86
N ALA A 70 -17.35 5.69 2.17
CA ALA A 70 -17.81 6.90 2.84
C ALA A 70 -16.67 7.89 3.11
N ARG A 71 -15.49 7.39 3.44
CA ARG A 71 -14.30 8.18 3.77
C ARG A 71 -13.04 7.36 3.55
N ALA A 72 -11.92 8.04 3.40
CA ALA A 72 -10.61 7.41 3.38
C ALA A 72 -9.64 8.13 4.32
N THR A 73 -8.69 7.37 4.86
CA THR A 73 -7.49 7.88 5.52
C THR A 73 -6.30 7.38 4.73
N SER A 74 -5.34 8.24 4.45
CA SER A 74 -4.10 7.89 3.77
C SER A 74 -2.92 8.11 4.70
N VAL A 75 -1.97 7.18 4.72
CA VAL A 75 -0.70 7.35 5.43
C VAL A 75 0.43 7.13 4.45
N GLU A 76 1.19 8.20 4.17
CA GLU A 76 2.29 8.18 3.19
C GLU A 76 3.59 8.62 3.85
N ILE A 77 4.66 7.86 3.66
CA ILE A 77 5.95 8.16 4.28
C ILE A 77 6.66 9.36 3.62
N SER A 78 6.34 9.64 2.36
CA SER A 78 6.94 10.72 1.57
C SER A 78 5.95 11.86 1.36
N ASP A 79 6.22 13.02 1.95
CA ASP A 79 5.47 14.26 1.74
C ASP A 79 5.53 14.78 0.28
N GLU A 80 6.44 14.24 -0.52
CA GLU A 80 6.60 14.59 -1.94
C GLU A 80 5.40 14.19 -2.82
N TYR A 81 4.48 13.36 -2.31
CA TYR A 81 3.27 12.93 -3.01
C TYR A 81 2.03 13.79 -2.70
N GLU A 82 2.07 14.58 -1.63
CA GLU A 82 0.88 15.29 -1.11
C GLU A 82 0.29 16.26 -2.13
N GLU A 83 1.12 17.08 -2.78
CA GLU A 83 0.66 18.06 -3.78
C GLU A 83 -0.09 17.39 -4.96
N GLU A 84 0.45 16.28 -5.45
CA GLU A 84 -0.15 15.58 -6.61
C GLU A 84 -1.39 14.77 -6.19
N ALA A 85 -1.44 14.28 -4.96
CA ALA A 85 -2.61 13.63 -4.41
C ALA A 85 -3.76 14.63 -4.19
N GLU A 86 -3.49 15.80 -3.60
CA GLU A 86 -4.48 16.86 -3.45
C GLU A 86 -5.05 17.30 -4.80
N LYS A 87 -4.19 17.47 -5.82
CA LYS A 87 -4.64 17.78 -7.19
C LYS A 87 -5.59 16.71 -7.73
N LEU A 88 -5.24 15.44 -7.57
CA LEU A 88 -6.05 14.34 -8.04
C LEU A 88 -7.43 14.31 -7.36
N LEU A 89 -7.45 14.45 -6.04
CA LEU A 89 -8.70 14.47 -5.26
C LEU A 89 -9.56 15.68 -5.61
N ALA A 90 -8.97 16.87 -5.76
CA ALA A 90 -9.67 18.09 -6.15
C ALA A 90 -10.29 17.99 -7.54
N GLU A 91 -9.57 17.46 -8.52
CA GLU A 91 -10.07 17.24 -9.88
C GLU A 91 -11.33 16.39 -9.94
N HIS A 92 -11.51 15.50 -8.93
CA HIS A 92 -12.63 14.58 -8.87
C HIS A 92 -13.68 14.95 -7.81
N GLY A 93 -13.48 16.07 -7.07
CA GLY A 93 -14.42 16.56 -6.05
C GLY A 93 -14.38 15.79 -4.72
N TYR A 94 -13.25 15.15 -4.39
CA TYR A 94 -13.09 14.34 -3.17
C TYR A 94 -12.13 14.92 -2.13
N SER A 95 -11.69 16.18 -2.25
CA SER A 95 -10.73 16.83 -1.32
C SER A 95 -11.14 16.75 0.16
N GLY A 96 -12.44 16.78 0.46
CA GLY A 96 -12.93 16.69 1.85
C GLY A 96 -13.24 15.26 2.33
N CYS A 97 -12.98 14.23 1.52
CA CYS A 97 -13.32 12.84 1.82
C CYS A 97 -12.12 12.01 2.26
N VAL A 98 -10.92 12.58 2.22
CA VAL A 98 -9.66 11.91 2.56
C VAL A 98 -8.92 12.69 3.63
N ASP A 99 -8.59 12.02 4.72
CA ASP A 99 -7.65 12.50 5.74
C ASP A 99 -6.26 11.98 5.40
N ARG A 100 -5.33 12.89 5.02
CA ARG A 100 -3.98 12.53 4.60
C ARG A 100 -2.97 12.83 5.69
N ASN A 101 -2.21 11.80 6.05
CA ASN A 101 -1.19 11.84 7.09
C ASN A 101 0.17 11.49 6.50
N VAL A 102 1.19 12.30 6.81
CA VAL A 102 2.58 12.02 6.42
C VAL A 102 3.31 11.41 7.61
N GLY A 103 3.78 10.17 7.46
CA GLY A 103 4.47 9.47 8.55
C GLY A 103 4.76 7.99 8.24
N ASP A 104 5.44 7.34 9.17
CA ASP A 104 5.64 5.89 9.13
C ASP A 104 4.44 5.20 9.79
N PHE A 105 3.63 4.51 8.99
CA PHE A 105 2.42 3.84 9.44
C PHE A 105 2.65 2.93 10.67
N VAL A 106 3.75 2.18 10.71
CA VAL A 106 4.03 1.28 11.83
C VAL A 106 4.40 2.06 13.10
N ALA A 107 5.13 3.15 12.95
CA ALA A 107 5.50 4.00 14.10
C ALA A 107 4.29 4.76 14.66
N ASP A 108 3.39 5.18 13.77
CA ASP A 108 2.24 6.04 14.08
C ASP A 108 0.94 5.23 14.27
N ALA A 109 0.98 3.90 14.16
CA ALA A 109 -0.20 3.02 14.19
C ALA A 109 -1.14 3.28 15.37
N GLY A 110 -0.59 3.55 16.57
CA GLY A 110 -1.38 3.82 17.75
C GLY A 110 -2.23 5.11 17.69
N THR A 111 -2.03 5.97 16.70
CA THR A 111 -2.81 7.21 16.48
C THR A 111 -3.83 7.08 15.35
N ILE A 112 -3.77 6.00 14.59
CA ILE A 112 -4.63 5.76 13.43
C ILE A 112 -5.82 4.91 13.84
N GLU A 113 -7.01 5.31 13.43
CA GLU A 113 -8.23 4.55 13.71
C GLU A 113 -8.29 3.26 12.86
N GLU A 114 -9.04 2.28 13.35
CA GLU A 114 -9.39 1.12 12.56
C GLU A 114 -10.36 1.48 11.43
N HIS A 115 -10.22 0.82 10.27
CA HIS A 115 -11.04 1.01 9.09
C HIS A 115 -11.64 -0.32 8.62
N ASP A 116 -12.71 -0.26 7.85
CA ASP A 116 -13.34 -1.48 7.32
C ASP A 116 -12.44 -2.17 6.31
N VAL A 117 -11.76 -1.39 5.47
CA VAL A 117 -10.85 -1.88 4.43
C VAL A 117 -9.48 -1.22 4.60
N VAL A 118 -8.42 -2.03 4.64
CA VAL A 118 -7.03 -1.55 4.64
C VAL A 118 -6.34 -1.99 3.36
N VAL A 119 -5.59 -1.09 2.73
CA VAL A 119 -4.90 -1.31 1.46
C VAL A 119 -3.39 -1.14 1.62
N LEU A 120 -2.60 -2.10 1.15
CA LEU A 120 -1.14 -2.08 1.03
C LEU A 120 -0.74 -2.34 -0.43
N HIS A 121 -0.80 -1.32 -1.29
CA HIS A 121 -0.45 -1.47 -2.71
C HIS A 121 1.03 -1.26 -2.95
N ARG A 122 1.80 -2.35 -3.14
CA ARG A 122 3.25 -2.34 -3.38
C ARG A 122 4.10 -1.72 -2.26
N VAL A 123 3.59 -1.74 -1.05
CA VAL A 123 4.28 -1.24 0.15
C VAL A 123 5.11 -2.33 0.81
N VAL A 124 4.59 -3.57 0.84
CA VAL A 124 5.23 -4.72 1.51
C VAL A 124 6.67 -4.94 1.05
N CYS A 125 6.99 -4.69 -0.22
CA CYS A 125 8.36 -4.84 -0.73
C CYS A 125 9.30 -3.68 -0.36
N CYS A 126 8.79 -2.62 0.23
CA CYS A 126 9.54 -1.41 0.58
C CYS A 126 9.81 -1.31 2.09
N TYR A 127 9.17 -2.15 2.89
CA TYR A 127 9.27 -2.10 4.34
C TYR A 127 10.08 -3.30 4.87
N PRO A 128 11.10 -3.07 5.73
CA PRO A 128 12.00 -4.14 6.17
C PRO A 128 11.35 -5.15 7.11
N ASP A 129 10.49 -4.68 8.01
CA ASP A 129 9.78 -5.52 8.98
C ASP A 129 8.36 -5.82 8.51
N VAL A 130 8.22 -6.91 7.76
CA VAL A 130 6.94 -7.32 7.20
C VAL A 130 5.95 -7.76 8.27
N ASP A 131 6.42 -8.31 9.39
CA ASP A 131 5.54 -8.76 10.46
C ASP A 131 4.92 -7.55 11.16
N ALA A 132 5.70 -6.51 11.43
CA ALA A 132 5.18 -5.26 11.97
C ALA A 132 4.21 -4.58 10.99
N LEU A 133 4.61 -4.39 9.72
CA LEU A 133 3.77 -3.71 8.74
C LEU A 133 2.44 -4.42 8.50
N VAL A 134 2.48 -5.72 8.20
CA VAL A 134 1.27 -6.49 7.88
C VAL A 134 0.46 -6.77 9.14
N GLY A 135 1.12 -6.96 10.30
CA GLY A 135 0.46 -7.11 11.59
C GLY A 135 -0.36 -5.87 11.95
N GLU A 136 0.24 -4.68 11.90
CA GLU A 136 -0.48 -3.42 12.16
C GLU A 136 -1.60 -3.18 11.13
N ALA A 137 -1.36 -3.42 9.84
CA ALA A 137 -2.39 -3.29 8.82
C ALA A 137 -3.57 -4.25 9.07
N ALA A 138 -3.28 -5.48 9.52
CA ALA A 138 -4.29 -6.46 9.86
C ALA A 138 -5.04 -6.11 11.16
N ALA A 139 -4.36 -5.53 12.15
CA ALA A 139 -5.00 -5.03 13.38
C ALA A 139 -6.00 -3.91 13.07
N HIS A 140 -5.65 -3.01 12.13
CA HIS A 140 -6.49 -1.88 11.71
C HIS A 140 -7.60 -2.28 10.72
N ALA A 141 -7.60 -3.49 10.17
CA ALA A 141 -8.62 -3.96 9.24
C ALA A 141 -9.79 -4.63 9.97
N ARG A 142 -10.93 -3.95 10.07
CA ARG A 142 -12.14 -4.53 10.66
C ARG A 142 -12.73 -5.66 9.81
N ARG A 143 -12.67 -5.54 8.48
CA ARG A 143 -13.30 -6.47 7.54
C ARG A 143 -12.30 -7.07 6.55
N LEU A 144 -11.53 -6.23 5.88
CA LEU A 144 -10.76 -6.63 4.69
C LEU A 144 -9.38 -5.99 4.65
N LEU A 145 -8.36 -6.79 4.39
CA LEU A 145 -7.01 -6.36 4.08
C LEU A 145 -6.68 -6.73 2.65
N LEU A 146 -6.30 -5.73 1.86
CA LEU A 146 -5.91 -5.85 0.45
C LEU A 146 -4.41 -5.58 0.32
N LEU A 147 -3.68 -6.54 -0.21
CA LEU A 147 -2.23 -6.38 -0.38
C LEU A 147 -1.77 -6.72 -1.79
N THR A 148 -0.64 -6.11 -2.19
CA THR A 148 0.18 -6.60 -3.30
C THR A 148 1.62 -6.77 -2.85
N TYR A 149 2.22 -7.89 -3.25
CA TYR A 149 3.60 -8.24 -2.91
C TYR A 149 4.28 -8.97 -4.08
N PRO A 150 5.62 -8.96 -4.13
CA PRO A 150 6.37 -9.76 -5.10
C PRO A 150 6.12 -11.26 -4.85
N GLN A 151 5.97 -12.03 -5.93
CA GLN A 151 5.84 -13.48 -5.82
C GLN A 151 7.11 -14.08 -5.20
N ASP A 152 6.95 -15.09 -4.34
CA ASP A 152 8.08 -15.79 -3.73
C ASP A 152 8.72 -16.77 -4.74
N ARG A 153 9.61 -16.22 -5.58
CA ARG A 153 10.35 -16.95 -6.60
C ARG A 153 11.85 -16.67 -6.47
N TRP A 154 12.68 -17.68 -6.71
CA TRP A 154 14.13 -17.55 -6.58
C TRP A 154 14.71 -16.42 -7.46
N TYR A 155 14.21 -16.25 -8.68
CA TYR A 155 14.69 -15.20 -9.59
C TYR A 155 14.28 -13.79 -9.11
N ILE A 156 13.13 -13.64 -8.44
CA ILE A 156 12.72 -12.37 -7.82
C ILE A 156 13.66 -12.04 -6.66
N ARG A 157 13.94 -13.02 -5.80
CA ARG A 157 14.91 -12.84 -4.69
C ARG A 157 16.29 -12.45 -5.20
N SER A 158 16.74 -13.07 -6.30
CA SER A 158 18.02 -12.72 -6.94
C SER A 158 17.99 -11.32 -7.56
N GLY A 159 16.90 -10.94 -8.23
CA GLY A 159 16.69 -9.59 -8.76
C GLY A 159 16.69 -8.52 -7.67
N VAL A 160 15.99 -8.76 -6.56
CA VAL A 160 15.96 -7.86 -5.39
C VAL A 160 17.37 -7.69 -4.80
N ARG A 161 18.16 -8.78 -4.69
CA ARG A 161 19.56 -8.67 -4.25
C ARG A 161 20.39 -7.79 -5.18
N GLY A 162 20.24 -7.97 -6.50
CA GLY A 162 20.93 -7.14 -7.51
C GLY A 162 20.56 -5.67 -7.40
N ILE A 163 19.26 -5.35 -7.25
CA ILE A 163 18.78 -3.99 -7.04
C ILE A 163 19.38 -3.40 -5.77
N ASN A 164 19.39 -4.13 -4.66
CA ASN A 164 19.94 -3.65 -3.40
C ASN A 164 21.45 -3.40 -3.45
N VAL A 165 22.19 -4.20 -4.20
CA VAL A 165 23.62 -3.96 -4.47
C VAL A 165 23.81 -2.66 -5.25
N PHE A 166 23.04 -2.45 -6.31
CA PHE A 166 23.06 -1.21 -7.10
C PHE A 166 22.70 0.02 -6.25
N LEU A 167 21.66 -0.05 -5.42
CA LEU A 167 21.27 1.03 -4.51
C LEU A 167 22.38 1.32 -3.49
N ALA A 168 23.04 0.29 -2.96
CA ALA A 168 24.17 0.47 -2.04
C ALA A 168 25.34 1.18 -2.71
N LEU A 169 25.71 0.78 -3.93
CA LEU A 169 26.76 1.43 -4.72
C LEU A 169 26.42 2.89 -5.04
N SER A 170 25.13 3.20 -5.21
CA SER A 170 24.63 4.56 -5.45
C SER A 170 24.48 5.38 -4.14
N ARG A 171 24.97 4.87 -3.01
CA ARG A 171 24.83 5.50 -1.67
C ARG A 171 23.37 5.83 -1.31
N CYS A 172 22.43 5.03 -1.78
CA CYS A 172 21.02 5.11 -1.41
C CYS A 172 20.77 4.15 -0.24
N GLY A 173 20.22 4.66 0.87
CA GLY A 173 19.89 3.85 2.05
C GLY A 173 18.64 3.00 1.86
N PHE A 174 17.77 3.36 0.90
CA PHE A 174 16.58 2.58 0.58
C PHE A 174 16.93 1.13 0.20
N ARG A 175 16.10 0.20 0.65
CA ARG A 175 16.18 -1.22 0.27
C ARG A 175 14.82 -1.73 -0.16
N THR A 176 14.83 -2.69 -1.08
CA THR A 176 13.63 -3.44 -1.45
C THR A 176 13.73 -4.88 -0.97
N TYR A 177 12.59 -5.51 -0.74
CA TYR A 177 12.48 -6.81 -0.09
C TYR A 177 11.59 -7.75 -0.89
N ALA A 178 11.92 -9.04 -0.88
CA ALA A 178 11.05 -10.13 -1.33
C ALA A 178 10.79 -11.02 -0.11
N HIS A 179 9.79 -10.65 0.66
CA HIS A 179 9.40 -11.40 1.86
C HIS A 179 8.77 -12.74 1.47
N PRO A 180 8.99 -13.81 2.25
CA PRO A 180 8.27 -15.07 2.07
C PRO A 180 6.76 -14.84 2.21
N VAL A 181 5.99 -15.39 1.27
CA VAL A 181 4.52 -15.21 1.26
C VAL A 181 3.88 -15.79 2.51
N GLU A 182 4.42 -16.91 3.01
CA GLU A 182 3.96 -17.55 4.24
C GLU A 182 4.08 -16.61 5.44
N ARG A 183 5.15 -15.80 5.50
CA ARG A 183 5.36 -14.81 6.56
C ARG A 183 4.34 -13.68 6.50
N ILE A 184 4.07 -13.16 5.28
CA ILE A 184 3.04 -12.15 5.05
C ILE A 184 1.67 -12.65 5.53
N LEU A 185 1.30 -13.86 5.11
CA LEU A 185 0.00 -14.45 5.47
C LEU A 185 -0.08 -14.80 6.95
N ALA A 186 1.00 -15.27 7.56
CA ALA A 186 1.06 -15.57 8.99
C ALA A 186 0.90 -14.30 9.86
N ALA A 187 1.53 -13.19 9.48
CA ALA A 187 1.36 -11.91 10.17
C ALA A 187 -0.11 -11.44 10.15
N ALA A 188 -0.80 -11.55 9.03
CA ALA A 188 -2.23 -11.23 8.94
C ALA A 188 -3.10 -12.23 9.72
N ALA A 189 -2.76 -13.52 9.68
CA ALA A 189 -3.51 -14.58 10.37
C ALA A 189 -3.44 -14.43 11.91
N ALA A 190 -2.34 -13.90 12.45
CA ALA A 190 -2.20 -13.60 13.88
C ALA A 190 -3.27 -12.60 14.37
N HIS A 191 -3.84 -11.79 13.47
CA HIS A 191 -4.92 -10.84 13.73
C HIS A 191 -6.28 -11.31 13.19
N GLY A 192 -6.42 -12.62 12.89
CA GLY A 192 -7.70 -13.24 12.49
C GLY A 192 -8.11 -13.03 11.04
N LEU A 193 -7.19 -12.58 10.17
CA LEU A 193 -7.44 -12.39 8.74
C LEU A 193 -6.90 -13.58 7.94
N THR A 194 -7.74 -14.16 7.10
CA THR A 194 -7.39 -15.30 6.24
C THR A 194 -7.58 -14.97 4.76
N PRO A 195 -6.74 -15.52 3.86
CA PRO A 195 -6.87 -15.29 2.44
C PRO A 195 -8.20 -15.80 1.89
N VAL A 196 -8.94 -14.94 1.20
CA VAL A 196 -10.18 -15.28 0.50
C VAL A 196 -9.99 -15.28 -1.02
N ALA A 197 -9.07 -14.47 -1.53
CA ALA A 197 -8.71 -14.49 -2.95
C ALA A 197 -7.23 -14.13 -3.12
N ARG A 198 -6.60 -14.76 -4.13
CA ARG A 198 -5.22 -14.46 -4.53
C ARG A 198 -5.13 -14.49 -6.05
N LYS A 199 -4.44 -13.51 -6.64
CA LYS A 199 -4.26 -13.41 -8.08
C LYS A 199 -2.86 -13.00 -8.46
N ARG A 200 -2.23 -13.74 -9.35
CA ARG A 200 -0.92 -13.44 -9.91
C ARG A 200 -1.02 -12.49 -11.09
N HIS A 201 -0.07 -11.55 -11.16
CA HIS A 201 0.07 -10.58 -12.24
C HIS A 201 1.44 -10.73 -12.90
N GLY A 202 1.44 -11.41 -14.03
CA GLY A 202 2.69 -11.76 -14.73
C GLY A 202 3.62 -12.58 -13.83
N ALA A 203 4.92 -12.35 -13.98
CA ALA A 203 5.95 -13.10 -13.26
C ALA A 203 6.38 -12.46 -11.93
N LEU A 204 5.92 -11.23 -11.64
CA LEU A 204 6.48 -10.42 -10.54
C LEU A 204 5.51 -10.27 -9.36
N TRP A 205 4.27 -9.90 -9.60
CA TRP A 205 3.35 -9.46 -8.55
C TRP A 205 2.25 -10.49 -8.24
N GLU A 206 1.81 -10.49 -7.00
CA GLU A 206 0.60 -11.16 -6.56
C GLU A 206 -0.24 -10.20 -5.74
N SER A 207 -1.56 -10.19 -5.97
CA SER A 207 -2.54 -9.48 -5.14
C SER A 207 -3.30 -10.48 -4.29
N ALA A 208 -3.59 -10.10 -3.07
CA ALA A 208 -4.37 -10.90 -2.14
C ALA A 208 -5.43 -10.04 -1.44
N SER A 209 -6.55 -10.68 -1.17
CA SER A 209 -7.64 -10.19 -0.32
C SER A 209 -7.74 -11.14 0.87
N LEU A 210 -7.64 -10.59 2.08
CA LEU A 210 -7.77 -11.33 3.33
C LEU A 210 -8.94 -10.77 4.12
N SER A 211 -9.81 -11.62 4.67
CA SER A 211 -10.96 -11.18 5.46
C SER A 211 -10.99 -11.85 6.84
N ARG A 212 -11.67 -11.20 7.78
CA ARG A 212 -12.00 -11.82 9.06
C ARG A 212 -13.05 -12.91 8.86
N ALA A 213 -12.93 -13.99 9.61
CA ALA A 213 -13.96 -15.04 9.63
C ALA A 213 -15.30 -14.44 10.07
N GLY A 214 -16.34 -14.59 9.25
CA GLY A 214 -17.70 -14.12 9.57
C GLY A 214 -18.07 -12.72 9.05
N SER A 215 -17.16 -11.97 8.44
CA SER A 215 -17.48 -10.70 7.76
C SER A 215 -17.83 -10.96 6.30
N ARG A 216 -19.09 -11.29 6.02
CA ARG A 216 -19.70 -11.28 4.67
C ARG A 216 -20.65 -10.10 4.55
#